data_6bc6dbd742dc8a64047963ea429dafe8
#
_entry.id   6bc6dbd742dc8a64047963ea429dafe8
#
_cell.length_a   1.000
_cell.length_b   1.000
_cell.length_c   1.000
_cell.angle_alpha   90.00
_cell.angle_beta   90.00
_cell.angle_gamma   90.00
#
_symmetry.space_group_name_H-M   'P 1'
#
loop_
_entity.id
_entity.type
_entity.pdbx_description
1 polymer ?
#
loop_
_entity_poly.entity_id
_entity_poly.type
_entity_poly.pdbx_seq_one_letter_code
_entity_poly.pdbx_strand_id
1 'polypeptide(L)'
;WLSCASTTQGYWNNPDETARTFAARLQDTGEGPFLRTGDLGFVKDGEVFVTGRFKDLLIVRGRNHYPQDIERTVEACHAALRTGGAAAFTVEEAGEETVVLVQEVERQATPLATEELAAAMRAALSEQHDLHVSSILFIKAGSLPKTSSGKVQRRTCRDQYLAGQLSIVGTSVAPLPIAQPSPTGIHTEPLRG
;
A
#
# COMPACT_ATOMS: atom_id res chain seq x y z
N TRP A 1 11.14 11.66 12.03
CA TRP A 1 12.16 11.26 13.00
C TRP A 1 11.77 11.76 14.37
N LEU A 2 12.19 11.08 15.43
CA LEU A 2 11.79 11.37 16.80
C LEU A 2 13.02 11.48 17.71
N SER A 3 12.97 12.43 18.64
CA SER A 3 13.92 12.50 19.76
C SER A 3 13.14 12.73 21.06
N CYS A 4 13.28 11.83 22.01
CA CYS A 4 12.71 11.98 23.34
C CYS A 4 13.47 11.12 24.37
N ALA A 5 13.30 11.44 25.64
CA ALA A 5 13.98 10.76 26.73
C ALA A 5 13.60 9.29 26.91
N SER A 6 12.45 8.87 26.37
CA SER A 6 11.97 7.48 26.40
C SER A 6 12.45 6.63 25.21
N THR A 7 13.25 7.22 24.29
CA THR A 7 13.82 6.45 23.17
C THR A 7 14.85 5.45 23.72
N THR A 8 14.66 4.16 23.36
CA THR A 8 15.63 3.12 23.72
C THR A 8 16.97 3.32 23.00
N GLN A 9 18.06 2.71 23.53
CA GLN A 9 19.40 2.89 22.98
C GLN A 9 19.70 2.02 21.77
N GLY A 10 18.87 1.05 21.43
CA GLY A 10 19.09 0.18 20.27
C GLY A 10 18.48 -1.20 20.39
N TYR A 11 18.83 -2.02 19.42
CA TYR A 11 18.45 -3.44 19.36
C TYR A 11 19.48 -4.33 20.03
N TRP A 12 19.00 -5.38 20.69
CA TRP A 12 19.89 -6.38 21.31
C TRP A 12 20.73 -7.08 20.23
N ASN A 13 22.03 -7.10 20.42
CA ASN A 13 23.02 -7.79 19.56
C ASN A 13 22.88 -7.49 18.05
N ASN A 14 22.45 -6.27 17.70
CA ASN A 14 22.33 -5.80 16.32
C ASN A 14 22.84 -4.37 16.18
N PRO A 15 24.17 -4.16 16.17
CA PRO A 15 24.79 -2.82 16.15
C PRO A 15 24.52 -2.06 14.85
N ASP A 16 24.49 -2.74 13.70
CA ASP A 16 24.29 -2.10 12.40
C ASP A 16 22.89 -1.52 12.27
N GLU A 17 21.86 -2.29 12.64
CA GLU A 17 20.49 -1.79 12.62
C GLU A 17 20.25 -0.75 13.73
N THR A 18 20.92 -0.88 14.86
CA THR A 18 20.92 0.13 15.93
C THR A 18 21.45 1.45 15.40
N ALA A 19 22.60 1.47 14.78
CA ALA A 19 23.20 2.69 14.21
C ALA A 19 22.29 3.31 13.14
N ARG A 20 21.71 2.49 12.25
CA ARG A 20 20.81 2.95 11.20
C ARG A 20 19.53 3.56 11.75
N THR A 21 18.96 2.97 12.79
CA THR A 21 17.65 3.33 13.33
C THR A 21 17.73 4.42 14.39
N PHE A 22 18.70 4.36 15.30
CA PHE A 22 18.76 5.23 16.49
C PHE A 22 19.82 6.33 16.44
N ALA A 23 20.73 6.30 15.45
CA ALA A 23 21.77 7.31 15.31
C ALA A 23 21.59 8.19 14.05
N ALA A 24 20.35 8.39 13.61
CA ALA A 24 20.07 9.23 12.45
C ALA A 24 20.40 10.70 12.73
N ARG A 25 20.98 11.39 11.72
CA ARG A 25 21.28 12.82 11.78
C ARG A 25 20.70 13.54 10.58
N LEU A 26 20.26 14.78 10.77
CA LEU A 26 19.84 15.64 9.67
C LEU A 26 21.06 15.92 8.77
N GLN A 27 20.83 15.84 7.46
CA GLN A 27 21.91 15.94 6.48
C GLN A 27 22.43 17.38 6.36
N ASP A 28 21.57 18.35 6.53
CA ASP A 28 21.84 19.78 6.39
C ASP A 28 22.49 20.40 7.63
N THR A 29 22.04 20.04 8.84
CA THR A 29 22.49 20.62 10.10
C THR A 29 23.41 19.71 10.91
N GLY A 30 23.44 18.39 10.61
CA GLY A 30 24.13 17.39 11.44
C GLY A 30 23.45 17.12 12.79
N GLU A 31 22.30 17.75 13.05
CA GLU A 31 21.56 17.60 14.30
C GLU A 31 21.11 16.15 14.52
N GLY A 32 21.10 15.71 15.76
CA GLY A 32 20.74 14.34 16.18
C GLY A 32 21.53 13.93 17.41
N PRO A 33 21.46 12.65 17.81
CA PRO A 33 20.83 11.54 17.09
C PRO A 33 19.29 11.52 17.19
N PHE A 34 18.66 11.02 16.13
CA PHE A 34 17.21 10.80 16.06
C PHE A 34 16.87 9.33 15.83
N LEU A 35 15.72 8.91 16.36
CA LEU A 35 15.10 7.64 16.02
C LEU A 35 14.38 7.75 14.65
N ARG A 36 14.72 6.89 13.71
CA ARG A 36 13.96 6.68 12.48
C ARG A 36 12.83 5.71 12.75
N THR A 37 11.61 6.18 12.94
CA THR A 37 10.44 5.33 13.17
C THR A 37 10.03 4.54 11.94
N GLY A 38 10.35 5.06 10.74
CA GLY A 38 9.86 4.53 9.47
C GLY A 38 8.44 4.94 9.16
N ASP A 39 7.85 5.79 10.01
CA ASP A 39 6.51 6.33 9.79
C ASP A 39 6.58 7.66 9.04
N LEU A 40 5.55 7.92 8.23
CA LEU A 40 5.29 9.18 7.54
C LEU A 40 4.27 9.98 8.33
N GLY A 41 4.43 11.30 8.31
CA GLY A 41 3.51 12.19 8.99
C GLY A 41 3.82 13.65 8.70
N PHE A 42 2.98 14.52 9.23
CA PHE A 42 3.15 15.96 9.16
C PHE A 42 2.78 16.61 10.49
N VAL A 43 3.22 17.84 10.67
CA VAL A 43 2.86 18.67 11.82
C VAL A 43 1.89 19.76 11.34
N LYS A 44 0.77 19.91 12.03
CA LYS A 44 -0.20 20.98 11.80
C LYS A 44 -0.68 21.52 13.14
N ASP A 45 -0.64 22.82 13.31
CA ASP A 45 -1.07 23.53 14.51
C ASP A 45 -0.41 23.01 15.81
N GLY A 46 0.87 22.52 15.70
CA GLY A 46 1.64 21.95 16.81
C GLY A 46 1.32 20.48 17.12
N GLU A 47 0.39 19.87 16.40
CA GLU A 47 0.04 18.46 16.54
C GLU A 47 0.70 17.60 15.45
N VAL A 48 1.09 16.37 15.81
CA VAL A 48 1.70 15.39 14.90
C VAL A 48 0.65 14.44 14.36
N PHE A 49 0.53 14.39 13.04
CA PHE A 49 -0.35 13.47 12.33
C PHE A 49 0.46 12.39 11.63
N VAL A 50 0.28 11.13 12.04
CA VAL A 50 0.90 9.97 11.38
C VAL A 50 0.00 9.49 10.26
N THR A 51 0.51 9.48 9.02
CA THR A 51 -0.24 9.13 7.82
C THR A 51 -0.02 7.71 7.34
N GLY A 52 1.10 7.08 7.71
CA GLY A 52 1.38 5.70 7.31
C GLY A 52 2.83 5.31 7.54
N ARG A 53 3.25 4.20 6.94
CA ARG A 53 4.63 3.74 6.95
C ARG A 53 5.30 3.98 5.61
N PHE A 54 6.53 4.45 5.63
CA PHE A 54 7.32 4.68 4.42
C PHE A 54 7.47 3.42 3.56
N LYS A 55 7.71 2.27 4.20
CA LYS A 55 7.89 0.97 3.52
C LYS A 55 6.60 0.35 2.96
N ASP A 56 5.44 0.83 3.44
CA ASP A 56 4.14 0.34 2.99
C ASP A 56 3.54 1.23 1.89
N LEU A 57 4.13 2.40 1.63
CA LEU A 57 3.67 3.34 0.63
C LEU A 57 3.71 2.70 -0.77
N LEU A 58 2.59 2.73 -1.48
CA LEU A 58 2.52 2.27 -2.86
C LEU A 58 2.84 3.46 -3.78
N ILE A 59 3.82 3.30 -4.67
CA ILE A 59 4.17 4.33 -5.66
C ILE A 59 3.69 3.82 -7.01
N VAL A 60 2.57 4.35 -7.48
CA VAL A 60 1.97 3.93 -8.76
C VAL A 60 1.98 5.11 -9.72
N ARG A 61 2.64 4.95 -10.86
CA ARG A 61 2.78 6.01 -11.88
C ARG A 61 3.27 7.35 -11.30
N GLY A 62 4.23 7.28 -10.36
CA GLY A 62 4.82 8.45 -9.70
C GLY A 62 3.94 9.11 -8.62
N ARG A 63 2.79 8.52 -8.29
CA ARG A 63 1.90 8.98 -7.21
C ARG A 63 1.98 8.09 -6.00
N ASN A 64 1.95 8.71 -4.84
CA ASN A 64 1.97 8.02 -3.56
C ASN A 64 0.55 7.65 -3.12
N HIS A 65 0.34 6.38 -2.82
CA HIS A 65 -0.92 5.88 -2.28
C HIS A 65 -0.68 5.20 -0.94
N TYR A 66 -1.52 5.51 0.03
CA TYR A 66 -1.48 4.86 1.34
C TYR A 66 -2.35 3.60 1.31
N PRO A 67 -1.80 2.41 1.55
CA PRO A 67 -2.57 1.16 1.49
C PRO A 67 -3.82 1.16 2.34
N GLN A 68 -3.75 1.75 3.55
CA GLN A 68 -4.88 1.80 4.46
C GLN A 68 -6.07 2.63 3.92
N ASP A 69 -5.82 3.63 3.07
CA ASP A 69 -6.89 4.42 2.48
C ASP A 69 -7.58 3.64 1.36
N ILE A 70 -6.77 2.94 0.53
CA ILE A 70 -7.27 1.98 -0.47
C ILE A 70 -8.12 0.90 0.18
N GLU A 71 -7.59 0.25 1.23
CA GLU A 71 -8.24 -0.82 1.97
C GLU A 71 -9.57 -0.35 2.57
N ARG A 72 -9.60 0.83 3.19
CA ARG A 72 -10.83 1.41 3.76
C ARG A 72 -11.88 1.70 2.69
N THR A 73 -11.47 2.22 1.53
CA THR A 73 -12.37 2.50 0.41
C THR A 73 -13.04 1.22 -0.08
N VAL A 74 -12.27 0.15 -0.30
CA VAL A 74 -12.84 -1.09 -0.81
C VAL A 74 -13.73 -1.81 0.20
N GLU A 75 -13.36 -1.81 1.46
CA GLU A 75 -14.16 -2.41 2.53
C GLU A 75 -15.54 -1.76 2.65
N ALA A 76 -15.65 -0.46 2.32
CA ALA A 76 -16.91 0.27 2.34
C ALA A 76 -17.81 0.01 1.11
N CYS A 77 -17.31 -0.64 0.05
CA CYS A 77 -18.06 -0.84 -1.19
C CYS A 77 -19.27 -1.78 -1.03
N HIS A 78 -19.18 -2.78 -0.16
CA HIS A 78 -20.25 -3.77 -0.04
C HIS A 78 -20.20 -4.51 1.31
N ALA A 79 -21.39 -4.83 1.87
CA ALA A 79 -21.52 -5.52 3.14
C ALA A 79 -20.93 -6.95 3.18
N ALA A 80 -20.73 -7.57 2.02
CA ALA A 80 -20.06 -8.88 1.91
C ALA A 80 -18.54 -8.79 2.12
N LEU A 81 -17.95 -7.59 2.07
CA LEU A 81 -16.52 -7.35 2.25
C LEU A 81 -16.25 -7.10 3.73
N ARG A 82 -15.33 -7.88 4.28
CA ARG A 82 -15.05 -7.83 5.71
C ARG A 82 -14.23 -6.60 6.08
N THR A 83 -14.69 -5.82 7.04
CA THR A 83 -13.95 -4.68 7.58
C THR A 83 -12.65 -5.12 8.26
N GLY A 84 -11.56 -4.41 8.00
CA GLY A 84 -10.21 -4.79 8.45
C GLY A 84 -9.72 -6.07 7.76
N GLY A 85 -10.33 -6.49 6.67
CA GLY A 85 -10.05 -7.70 5.91
C GLY A 85 -9.35 -7.47 4.58
N ALA A 86 -8.88 -6.25 4.31
CA ALA A 86 -8.20 -5.92 3.07
C ALA A 86 -6.68 -5.81 3.24
N ALA A 87 -5.95 -6.09 2.16
CA ALA A 87 -4.53 -5.80 2.01
C ALA A 87 -4.23 -5.35 0.58
N ALA A 88 -3.67 -4.15 0.44
CA ALA A 88 -3.20 -3.60 -0.83
C ALA A 88 -1.67 -3.58 -0.86
N PHE A 89 -1.08 -4.06 -1.95
CA PHE A 89 0.37 -4.07 -2.16
C PHE A 89 0.68 -4.07 -3.66
N THR A 90 1.93 -3.76 -3.99
CA THR A 90 2.42 -3.85 -5.37
C THR A 90 3.20 -5.12 -5.62
N VAL A 91 3.13 -5.60 -6.86
CA VAL A 91 3.96 -6.66 -7.41
C VAL A 91 4.50 -6.21 -8.76
N GLU A 92 5.62 -6.77 -9.16
CA GLU A 92 6.18 -6.57 -10.50
C GLU A 92 5.62 -7.65 -11.43
N GLU A 93 4.89 -7.27 -12.45
CA GLU A 93 4.35 -8.13 -13.50
C GLU A 93 4.79 -7.60 -14.87
N ALA A 94 5.47 -8.43 -15.64
CA ALA A 94 6.00 -8.07 -16.97
C ALA A 94 6.88 -6.79 -16.99
N GLY A 95 7.61 -6.53 -15.90
CA GLY A 95 8.47 -5.34 -15.76
C GLY A 95 7.74 -4.06 -15.36
N GLU A 96 6.45 -4.13 -15.07
CA GLU A 96 5.65 -3.03 -14.55
C GLU A 96 5.20 -3.29 -13.12
N GLU A 97 5.20 -2.25 -12.30
CA GLU A 97 4.67 -2.31 -10.93
C GLU A 97 3.15 -2.20 -10.97
N THR A 98 2.47 -3.26 -10.55
CA THR A 98 1.01 -3.36 -10.55
C THR A 98 0.45 -3.49 -9.14
N VAL A 99 -0.77 -2.99 -8.93
CA VAL A 99 -1.45 -3.09 -7.64
C VAL A 99 -2.29 -4.34 -7.58
N VAL A 100 -2.07 -5.12 -6.53
CA VAL A 100 -2.88 -6.27 -6.16
C VAL A 100 -3.64 -5.95 -4.88
N LEU A 101 -4.90 -6.31 -4.86
CA LEU A 101 -5.80 -6.17 -3.73
C LEU A 101 -6.29 -7.55 -3.28
N VAL A 102 -6.11 -7.85 -2.01
CA VAL A 102 -6.62 -9.05 -1.36
C VAL A 102 -7.69 -8.64 -0.36
N GLN A 103 -8.87 -9.25 -0.43
CA GLN A 103 -10.01 -8.92 0.43
C GLN A 103 -10.66 -10.17 1.02
N GLU A 104 -10.80 -10.22 2.34
CA GLU A 104 -11.62 -11.20 3.01
C GLU A 104 -13.11 -10.96 2.72
N VAL A 105 -13.84 -12.02 2.43
CA VAL A 105 -15.30 -11.97 2.29
C VAL A 105 -15.98 -12.63 3.48
N GLU A 106 -17.17 -12.13 3.83
CA GLU A 106 -17.98 -12.71 4.90
C GLU A 106 -18.43 -14.14 4.56
N ARG A 107 -18.48 -15.03 5.56
CA ARG A 107 -18.81 -16.45 5.38
C ARG A 107 -20.18 -16.70 4.76
N GLN A 108 -21.08 -15.73 4.89
CA GLN A 108 -22.47 -15.82 4.42
C GLN A 108 -22.63 -15.29 2.99
N ALA A 109 -21.59 -14.74 2.39
CA ALA A 109 -21.61 -14.16 1.03
C ALA A 109 -21.44 -15.24 -0.07
N THR A 110 -22.22 -16.33 0.00
CA THR A 110 -22.17 -17.39 -1.00
C THR A 110 -23.56 -17.58 -1.62
N PRO A 111 -23.73 -17.58 -2.97
CA PRO A 111 -22.68 -17.45 -3.97
C PRO A 111 -22.12 -16.04 -4.09
N LEU A 112 -20.79 -15.94 -4.29
CA LEU A 112 -20.10 -14.67 -4.39
C LEU A 112 -20.24 -14.09 -5.82
N ALA A 113 -20.85 -12.92 -5.94
CA ALA A 113 -20.89 -12.14 -7.18
C ALA A 113 -19.53 -11.46 -7.42
N THR A 114 -18.50 -12.25 -7.66
CA THR A 114 -17.08 -11.84 -7.69
C THR A 114 -16.85 -10.66 -8.62
N GLU A 115 -17.40 -10.71 -9.84
CA GLU A 115 -17.18 -9.66 -10.85
C GLU A 115 -17.92 -8.36 -10.49
N GLU A 116 -19.12 -8.44 -9.93
CA GLU A 116 -19.87 -7.26 -9.48
C GLU A 116 -19.18 -6.56 -8.33
N LEU A 117 -18.68 -7.32 -7.35
CA LEU A 117 -17.91 -6.78 -6.22
C LEU A 117 -16.61 -6.15 -6.71
N ALA A 118 -15.88 -6.83 -7.59
CA ALA A 118 -14.63 -6.31 -8.13
C ALA A 118 -14.85 -5.06 -8.98
N ALA A 119 -15.93 -4.99 -9.76
CA ALA A 119 -16.30 -3.80 -10.54
C ALA A 119 -16.59 -2.61 -9.64
N ALA A 120 -17.36 -2.80 -8.56
CA ALA A 120 -17.64 -1.75 -7.57
C ALA A 120 -16.37 -1.25 -6.88
N MET A 121 -15.48 -2.17 -6.47
CA MET A 121 -14.20 -1.83 -5.85
C MET A 121 -13.30 -1.04 -6.81
N ARG A 122 -13.18 -1.47 -8.07
CA ARG A 122 -12.39 -0.74 -9.08
C ARG A 122 -12.96 0.64 -9.38
N ALA A 123 -14.28 0.78 -9.47
CA ALA A 123 -14.93 2.07 -9.68
C ALA A 123 -14.62 3.03 -8.55
N ALA A 124 -14.77 2.59 -7.29
CA ALA A 124 -14.47 3.41 -6.11
C ALA A 124 -12.99 3.81 -6.03
N LEU A 125 -12.07 2.88 -6.36
CA LEU A 125 -10.63 3.18 -6.34
C LEU A 125 -10.23 4.13 -7.46
N SER A 126 -10.83 4.01 -8.64
CA SER A 126 -10.60 4.94 -9.75
C SER A 126 -11.12 6.34 -9.42
N GLU A 127 -12.31 6.44 -8.83
CA GLU A 127 -12.94 7.71 -8.49
C GLU A 127 -12.24 8.44 -7.34
N GLN A 128 -11.91 7.74 -6.26
CA GLN A 128 -11.40 8.37 -5.04
C GLN A 128 -9.88 8.48 -4.99
N HIS A 129 -9.16 7.58 -5.67
CA HIS A 129 -7.71 7.49 -5.59
C HIS A 129 -7.01 7.64 -6.95
N ASP A 130 -7.75 7.72 -8.06
CA ASP A 130 -7.18 7.67 -9.43
C ASP A 130 -6.26 6.44 -9.60
N LEU A 131 -6.68 5.31 -9.04
CA LEU A 131 -5.91 4.07 -8.95
C LEU A 131 -6.57 2.94 -9.73
N HIS A 132 -5.79 2.31 -10.61
CA HIS A 132 -6.17 1.10 -11.31
C HIS A 132 -5.57 -0.12 -10.62
N VAL A 133 -6.41 -1.13 -10.34
CA VAL A 133 -6.01 -2.37 -9.71
C VAL A 133 -6.08 -3.50 -10.72
N SER A 134 -4.94 -4.15 -10.97
CA SER A 134 -4.84 -5.25 -11.94
C SER A 134 -5.55 -6.51 -11.44
N SER A 135 -5.32 -6.89 -10.20
CA SER A 135 -5.83 -8.13 -9.63
C SER A 135 -6.54 -7.88 -8.31
N ILE A 136 -7.76 -8.42 -8.19
CA ILE A 136 -8.52 -8.45 -6.95
C ILE A 136 -8.75 -9.93 -6.59
N LEU A 137 -8.29 -10.31 -5.41
CA LEU A 137 -8.45 -11.65 -4.88
C LEU A 137 -9.39 -11.61 -3.67
N PHE A 138 -10.43 -12.40 -3.74
CA PHE A 138 -11.30 -12.64 -2.60
C PHE A 138 -10.81 -13.88 -1.86
N ILE A 139 -10.59 -13.76 -0.56
CA ILE A 139 -10.09 -14.84 0.28
C ILE A 139 -11.07 -15.17 1.40
N LYS A 140 -10.90 -16.35 1.96
CA LYS A 140 -11.73 -16.85 3.05
C LYS A 140 -11.59 -15.96 4.29
N ALA A 141 -12.71 -15.71 4.97
CA ALA A 141 -12.73 -14.98 6.24
C ALA A 141 -11.75 -15.55 7.28
N GLY A 142 -10.91 -14.69 7.86
CA GLY A 142 -9.92 -15.06 8.87
C GLY A 142 -8.63 -15.66 8.29
N SER A 143 -8.41 -15.62 6.97
CA SER A 143 -7.18 -16.11 6.34
C SER A 143 -6.16 -15.02 5.98
N LEU A 144 -6.53 -13.74 6.11
CA LEU A 144 -5.60 -12.63 5.89
C LEU A 144 -4.53 -12.62 7.00
N PRO A 145 -3.23 -12.59 6.67
CA PRO A 145 -2.17 -12.51 7.65
C PRO A 145 -2.27 -11.25 8.52
N LYS A 146 -2.36 -11.44 9.85
CA LYS A 146 -2.41 -10.36 10.84
C LYS A 146 -1.46 -10.63 11.99
N THR A 147 -0.99 -9.57 12.63
CA THR A 147 -0.26 -9.68 13.90
C THR A 147 -1.19 -10.12 15.03
N SER A 148 -0.62 -10.49 16.18
CA SER A 148 -1.40 -10.79 17.41
C SER A 148 -2.27 -9.61 17.86
N SER A 149 -1.88 -8.36 17.50
CA SER A 149 -2.66 -7.15 17.76
C SER A 149 -3.70 -6.84 16.67
N GLY A 150 -3.89 -7.72 15.69
CA GLY A 150 -4.89 -7.55 14.62
C GLY A 150 -4.46 -6.65 13.44
N LYS A 151 -3.21 -6.19 13.39
CA LYS A 151 -2.71 -5.36 12.29
C LYS A 151 -2.42 -6.23 11.07
N VAL A 152 -2.86 -5.80 9.89
CA VAL A 152 -2.61 -6.48 8.60
C VAL A 152 -1.11 -6.52 8.30
N GLN A 153 -0.62 -7.72 7.98
CA GLN A 153 0.76 -7.97 7.57
C GLN A 153 0.85 -8.00 6.04
N ARG A 154 0.85 -6.82 5.39
CA ARG A 154 0.81 -6.68 3.92
C ARG A 154 1.96 -7.41 3.24
N ARG A 155 3.17 -7.34 3.81
CA ARG A 155 4.33 -8.04 3.27
C ARG A 155 4.14 -9.55 3.27
N THR A 156 3.68 -10.12 4.38
CA THR A 156 3.39 -11.56 4.47
C THR A 156 2.28 -11.95 3.49
N CYS A 157 1.23 -11.11 3.34
CA CYS A 157 0.16 -11.33 2.38
C CYS A 157 0.70 -11.33 0.93
N ARG A 158 1.58 -10.37 0.58
CA ARG A 158 2.25 -10.31 -0.72
C ARG A 158 3.12 -11.56 -0.97
N ASP A 159 3.90 -11.99 0.04
CA ASP A 159 4.75 -13.18 -0.08
C ASP A 159 3.90 -14.44 -0.31
N GLN A 160 2.77 -14.59 0.40
CA GLN A 160 1.80 -15.67 0.19
C GLN A 160 1.11 -15.60 -1.18
N TYR A 161 0.80 -14.39 -1.68
CA TYR A 161 0.26 -14.20 -3.03
C TYR A 161 1.26 -14.73 -4.08
N LEU A 162 2.51 -14.30 -4.00
CA LEU A 162 3.56 -14.72 -4.93
C LEU A 162 3.85 -16.23 -4.86
N ALA A 163 3.67 -16.83 -3.68
CA ALA A 163 3.83 -18.27 -3.46
C ALA A 163 2.57 -19.09 -3.79
N GLY A 164 1.45 -18.45 -4.19
CA GLY A 164 0.17 -19.13 -4.45
C GLY A 164 -0.46 -19.79 -3.22
N GLN A 165 -0.22 -19.26 -2.02
CA GLN A 165 -0.63 -19.85 -0.73
C GLN A 165 -1.87 -19.21 -0.13
N LEU A 166 -2.47 -18.22 -0.79
CA LEU A 166 -3.70 -17.59 -0.29
C LEU A 166 -4.90 -18.53 -0.41
N SER A 167 -5.81 -18.49 0.56
CA SER A 167 -7.07 -19.26 0.56
C SER A 167 -8.13 -18.56 -0.31
N ILE A 168 -7.91 -18.56 -1.62
CA ILE A 168 -8.72 -17.85 -2.60
C ILE A 168 -10.09 -18.52 -2.75
N VAL A 169 -11.15 -17.71 -2.75
CA VAL A 169 -12.55 -18.11 -3.02
C VAL A 169 -13.12 -17.44 -4.28
N GLY A 170 -12.43 -16.44 -4.80
CA GLY A 170 -12.77 -15.77 -6.05
C GLY A 170 -11.65 -14.83 -6.51
N THR A 171 -11.57 -14.60 -7.81
CA THR A 171 -10.57 -13.67 -8.41
C THR A 171 -11.22 -12.87 -9.53
N SER A 172 -10.78 -11.63 -9.68
CA SER A 172 -11.07 -10.79 -10.83
C SER A 172 -9.78 -10.13 -11.29
N VAL A 173 -9.39 -10.38 -12.54
CA VAL A 173 -8.18 -9.81 -13.15
C VAL A 173 -8.64 -8.87 -14.26
N ALA A 174 -8.24 -7.60 -14.17
CA ALA A 174 -8.45 -6.63 -15.22
C ALA A 174 -7.28 -6.68 -16.21
N PRO A 175 -7.52 -6.54 -17.52
CA PRO A 175 -6.41 -6.33 -18.44
C PRO A 175 -5.64 -5.06 -18.06
N LEU A 176 -4.32 -5.13 -18.11
CA LEU A 176 -3.48 -3.95 -17.91
C LEU A 176 -3.90 -2.88 -18.93
N PRO A 177 -4.07 -1.61 -18.51
CA PRO A 177 -4.35 -0.55 -19.47
C PRO A 177 -3.18 -0.48 -20.44
N ILE A 178 -3.47 -0.65 -21.73
CA ILE A 178 -2.47 -0.49 -22.78
C ILE A 178 -1.92 0.93 -22.63
N ALA A 179 -0.62 1.05 -22.38
CA ALA A 179 0.06 2.33 -22.28
C ALA A 179 -0.22 3.13 -23.56
N GLN A 180 -0.99 4.21 -23.46
CA GLN A 180 -1.13 5.11 -24.59
C GLN A 180 0.23 5.74 -24.82
N PRO A 181 0.78 5.70 -26.06
CA PRO A 181 2.02 6.38 -26.35
C PRO A 181 1.83 7.86 -26.03
N SER A 182 2.75 8.41 -25.25
CA SER A 182 2.78 9.84 -24.95
C SER A 182 2.70 10.62 -26.26
N PRO A 183 1.88 11.68 -26.38
CA PRO A 183 1.83 12.48 -27.58
C PRO A 183 3.21 13.13 -27.80
N THR A 184 3.98 12.55 -28.72
CA THR A 184 5.22 13.13 -29.20
C THR A 184 4.86 14.29 -30.10
N GLY A 185 4.79 15.49 -29.52
CA GLY A 185 4.49 16.72 -30.22
C GLY A 185 5.32 17.86 -29.66
N ILE A 186 6.65 17.77 -29.79
CA ILE A 186 7.47 18.96 -29.72
C ILE A 186 7.66 19.45 -31.17
N HIS A 187 6.78 20.34 -31.61
CA HIS A 187 7.06 21.20 -32.76
C HIS A 187 8.16 22.17 -32.36
N THR A 188 9.39 21.87 -32.76
CA THR A 188 10.46 22.87 -32.84
C THR A 188 10.25 23.65 -34.12
N GLU A 189 9.66 24.83 -34.03
CA GLU A 189 9.76 25.84 -35.10
C GLU A 189 11.20 26.34 -35.14
N PRO A 190 11.84 26.42 -36.33
CA PRO A 190 13.14 27.05 -36.46
C PRO A 190 12.98 28.55 -36.42
N LEU A 191 13.66 29.21 -35.49
CA LEU A 191 13.86 30.65 -35.51
C LEU A 191 14.60 31.02 -36.78
N ARG A 192 13.93 31.75 -37.66
CA ARG A 192 14.54 32.47 -38.79
C ARG A 192 14.87 33.89 -38.36
N GLY A 193 16.10 34.32 -38.72
CA GLY A 193 16.51 35.67 -38.88
C GLY A 193 17.25 36.34 -37.74
#